data_9490fc6d27b7289c5f20c02f479d0f5f
#
_entry.id   9490fc6d27b7289c5f20c02f479d0f5f
#
_cell.length_a   1.000
_cell.length_b   1.000
_cell.length_c   1.000
_cell.angle_alpha   90.00
_cell.angle_beta   90.00
_cell.angle_gamma   90.00
#
_symmetry.space_group_name_H-M   'P 1'
#
loop_
_entity.id
_entity.type
_entity.pdbx_description
1 polymer ?
#
loop_
_entity_poly.entity_id
_entity_poly.type
_entity_poly.pdbx_seq_one_letter_code
_entity_poly.pdbx_strand_id
1 'polypeptide(L)'
;MKKIICRIGRYMRMLLAASLFGFLSLSSISTASAAETVRVGHFSWPGYGFLYVNEANNLSPDLNFEFTIIEDPVQLFALLGTNQLDVVFSTIEFGPILAAEDMGSKLVALANLAFGSDDIIARPDIKSAADLKGKQVAVMEGGLSHIMMGIWLEQNGVSWDEVEMVNLFAGDAAAAMISGQVAAAELWEPFKSQVLDNLSGSHSLAGSLDPFWLESGLIADAIFMSNDFLENRRELAVKALQGIHAGIEHWRNNADSANKTIANAVGFPIEDVEAIIGNGRLTNVVSENDTKDGTLYIYSLEDTARFCGVLEGDAPFGQKNGQMYNHWDLTQKWWIRFGFMTSAADSATGLDCALVKEAL
;
A
#
# COMPACT_ATOMS: atom_id res chain seq x y z
N MET A 1 -9.79 -38.65 -83.28
CA MET A 1 -9.31 -37.57 -82.39
C MET A 1 -10.34 -37.02 -81.42
N LYS A 2 -11.64 -37.16 -81.59
CA LYS A 2 -12.66 -36.59 -80.68
C LYS A 2 -12.99 -37.45 -79.39
N LYS A 3 -12.49 -38.65 -79.20
CA LYS A 3 -12.76 -39.54 -78.05
C LYS A 3 -11.70 -39.55 -76.97
N ILE A 4 -10.55 -38.92 -77.22
CA ILE A 4 -9.43 -38.88 -76.20
C ILE A 4 -9.50 -37.63 -75.38
N ILE A 5 -10.07 -36.53 -75.82
CA ILE A 5 -10.20 -35.27 -75.11
C ILE A 5 -11.28 -35.31 -74.02
N CYS A 6 -12.26 -36.20 -74.16
CA CYS A 6 -13.36 -36.32 -73.14
C CYS A 6 -12.99 -37.13 -71.84
N ARG A 7 -11.87 -37.93 -71.91
CA ARG A 7 -11.43 -38.72 -70.75
C ARG A 7 -10.48 -37.95 -69.85
N ILE A 8 -9.73 -37.00 -70.36
CA ILE A 8 -8.78 -36.19 -69.56
C ILE A 8 -9.53 -35.14 -68.74
N GLY A 9 -10.60 -34.57 -69.23
CA GLY A 9 -11.43 -33.58 -68.49
C GLY A 9 -12.17 -34.17 -67.26
N ARG A 10 -12.39 -35.49 -67.24
CA ARG A 10 -13.10 -36.13 -66.11
C ARG A 10 -12.20 -36.50 -64.98
N TYR A 11 -10.91 -36.77 -65.21
CA TYR A 11 -9.91 -37.02 -64.15
C TYR A 11 -9.40 -35.74 -63.52
N MET A 12 -9.35 -34.65 -64.28
CA MET A 12 -8.92 -33.33 -63.72
C MET A 12 -9.98 -32.67 -62.83
N ARG A 13 -11.26 -33.01 -63.02
CA ARG A 13 -12.36 -32.55 -62.16
C ARG A 13 -12.48 -33.37 -60.86
N MET A 14 -12.02 -34.62 -60.80
CA MET A 14 -11.98 -35.42 -59.61
C MET A 14 -10.78 -35.13 -58.70
N LEU A 15 -9.66 -34.66 -59.28
CA LEU A 15 -8.49 -34.25 -58.51
C LEU A 15 -8.61 -32.86 -57.87
N LEU A 16 -9.45 -31.97 -58.43
CA LEU A 16 -9.75 -30.65 -57.81
C LEU A 16 -10.82 -30.73 -56.70
N ALA A 17 -11.65 -31.78 -56.66
CA ALA A 17 -12.64 -31.94 -55.61
C ALA A 17 -12.07 -32.62 -54.36
N ALA A 18 -10.96 -33.36 -54.47
CA ALA A 18 -10.29 -34.01 -53.34
C ALA A 18 -9.29 -33.10 -52.59
N SER A 19 -8.86 -31.99 -53.19
CA SER A 19 -7.94 -31.03 -52.55
C SER A 19 -8.64 -29.88 -51.84
N LEU A 20 -9.99 -29.75 -51.91
CA LEU A 20 -10.73 -28.72 -51.18
C LEU A 20 -11.33 -29.20 -49.82
N PHE A 21 -11.19 -30.47 -49.48
CA PHE A 21 -11.71 -31.02 -48.21
C PHE A 21 -10.62 -31.28 -47.17
N GLY A 22 -9.37 -30.96 -47.47
CA GLY A 22 -8.20 -31.29 -46.64
C GLY A 22 -7.61 -30.11 -45.82
N PHE A 23 -8.22 -28.91 -45.86
CA PHE A 23 -7.63 -27.71 -45.22
C PHE A 23 -8.62 -26.90 -44.35
N LEU A 24 -9.53 -27.57 -43.67
CA LEU A 24 -10.25 -26.98 -42.53
C LEU A 24 -9.93 -27.75 -41.25
N SER A 25 -8.66 -28.03 -40.98
CA SER A 25 -8.19 -28.05 -39.59
C SER A 25 -8.13 -26.58 -39.17
N LEU A 26 -9.19 -26.06 -38.58
CA LEU A 26 -9.11 -24.89 -37.73
C LEU A 26 -8.14 -25.24 -36.61
N SER A 27 -6.88 -24.92 -36.82
CA SER A 27 -5.96 -24.64 -35.74
C SER A 27 -6.62 -23.50 -34.99
N SER A 28 -7.29 -23.78 -33.88
CA SER A 28 -7.51 -22.81 -32.83
C SER A 28 -6.12 -22.33 -32.44
N ILE A 29 -5.63 -21.29 -33.12
CA ILE A 29 -4.54 -20.50 -32.61
C ILE A 29 -5.12 -19.90 -31.35
N SER A 30 -4.88 -20.58 -30.20
CA SER A 30 -4.98 -19.96 -28.90
C SER A 30 -4.01 -18.78 -28.99
N THR A 31 -4.50 -17.60 -29.30
CA THR A 31 -3.75 -16.38 -29.11
C THR A 31 -3.54 -16.33 -27.60
N ALA A 32 -2.36 -16.75 -27.13
CA ALA A 32 -1.93 -16.37 -25.81
C ALA A 32 -2.06 -14.85 -25.78
N SER A 33 -3.04 -14.32 -25.05
CA SER A 33 -3.12 -12.89 -24.79
C SER A 33 -1.79 -12.52 -24.13
N ALA A 34 -1.12 -11.50 -24.68
CA ALA A 34 0.05 -10.96 -23.97
C ALA A 34 -0.41 -10.50 -22.60
N ALA A 35 0.41 -10.75 -21.58
CA ALA A 35 0.15 -10.30 -20.22
C ALA A 35 -0.10 -8.77 -20.24
N GLU A 36 -1.12 -8.33 -19.51
CA GLU A 36 -1.46 -6.92 -19.42
C GLU A 36 -0.57 -6.24 -18.40
N THR A 37 -0.02 -5.06 -18.75
CA THR A 37 0.88 -4.32 -17.87
C THR A 37 0.10 -3.47 -16.86
N VAL A 38 0.51 -3.57 -15.59
CA VAL A 38 0.10 -2.75 -14.47
C VAL A 38 1.32 -2.00 -13.94
N ARG A 39 1.30 -0.66 -14.02
CA ARG A 39 2.39 0.20 -13.57
C ARG A 39 2.19 0.56 -12.10
N VAL A 40 3.14 0.13 -11.27
CA VAL A 40 3.05 0.22 -9.81
C VAL A 40 4.11 1.17 -9.29
N GLY A 41 3.70 2.15 -8.47
CA GLY A 41 4.58 3.07 -7.79
C GLY A 41 4.52 2.87 -6.26
N HIS A 42 5.66 3.02 -5.60
CA HIS A 42 5.75 3.01 -4.14
C HIS A 42 7.09 3.60 -3.68
N PHE A 43 7.21 3.94 -2.39
CA PHE A 43 8.51 4.18 -1.77
C PHE A 43 9.09 2.89 -1.17
N SER A 44 10.37 2.91 -0.78
CA SER A 44 11.05 1.73 -0.22
C SER A 44 10.43 1.35 1.13
N TRP A 45 9.58 0.31 1.12
CA TRP A 45 8.94 -0.20 2.32
C TRP A 45 8.62 -1.69 2.19
N PRO A 46 9.02 -2.54 3.14
CA PRO A 46 8.76 -3.98 3.08
C PRO A 46 7.28 -4.34 2.95
N GLY A 47 6.38 -3.57 3.57
CA GLY A 47 4.92 -3.77 3.52
C GLY A 47 4.30 -3.63 2.14
N TYR A 48 5.03 -3.13 1.13
CA TYR A 48 4.58 -3.01 -0.26
C TYR A 48 5.12 -4.11 -1.18
N GLY A 49 5.92 -5.04 -0.64
CA GLY A 49 6.69 -6.00 -1.43
C GLY A 49 5.93 -7.18 -2.00
N PHE A 50 4.65 -7.35 -1.70
CA PHE A 50 3.91 -8.58 -2.04
C PHE A 50 3.64 -8.76 -3.55
N LEU A 51 3.61 -7.68 -4.33
CA LEU A 51 3.54 -7.79 -5.79
C LEU A 51 4.85 -8.31 -6.40
N TYR A 52 6.00 -8.03 -5.81
CA TYR A 52 7.26 -8.65 -6.24
C TYR A 52 7.27 -10.16 -5.95
N VAL A 53 6.62 -10.57 -4.86
CA VAL A 53 6.42 -12.01 -4.57
C VAL A 53 5.50 -12.63 -5.61
N ASN A 54 4.42 -11.94 -6.01
CA ASN A 54 3.54 -12.39 -7.09
C ASN A 54 4.32 -12.58 -8.40
N GLU A 55 5.05 -11.56 -8.82
CA GLU A 55 5.83 -11.56 -10.07
C GLU A 55 6.88 -12.67 -10.08
N ALA A 56 7.69 -12.78 -9.01
CA ALA A 56 8.75 -13.78 -8.89
C ALA A 56 8.25 -15.23 -8.94
N ASN A 57 6.99 -15.47 -8.57
CA ASN A 57 6.36 -16.79 -8.52
C ASN A 57 5.32 -17.00 -9.63
N ASN A 58 5.14 -16.02 -10.53
CA ASN A 58 4.18 -16.05 -11.63
C ASN A 58 2.76 -16.43 -11.16
N LEU A 59 2.30 -15.80 -10.07
CA LEU A 59 1.00 -16.12 -9.46
C LEU A 59 -0.17 -15.54 -10.25
N SER A 60 0.08 -14.54 -11.09
CA SER A 60 -0.89 -13.89 -11.97
C SER A 60 -0.34 -13.86 -13.41
N PRO A 61 -0.35 -14.99 -14.14
CA PRO A 61 0.37 -15.14 -15.41
C PRO A 61 -0.18 -14.29 -16.57
N ASP A 62 -1.35 -13.70 -16.44
CA ASP A 62 -1.97 -12.75 -17.36
C ASP A 62 -1.66 -11.28 -17.03
N LEU A 63 -0.88 -11.02 -15.97
CA LEU A 63 -0.40 -9.71 -15.55
C LEU A 63 1.12 -9.61 -15.66
N ASN A 64 1.60 -8.39 -15.95
CA ASN A 64 2.99 -7.99 -15.88
C ASN A 64 3.08 -6.73 -15.01
N PHE A 65 3.81 -6.77 -13.90
CA PHE A 65 3.95 -5.63 -13.00
C PHE A 65 5.23 -4.86 -13.31
N GLU A 66 5.10 -3.57 -13.63
CA GLU A 66 6.23 -2.66 -13.81
C GLU A 66 6.35 -1.74 -12.59
N PHE A 67 7.47 -1.84 -11.88
CA PHE A 67 7.66 -1.13 -10.61
C PHE A 67 8.50 0.13 -10.77
N THR A 68 8.10 1.18 -10.04
CA THR A 68 8.85 2.43 -9.91
C THR A 68 8.91 2.82 -8.43
N ILE A 69 10.13 2.93 -7.88
CA ILE A 69 10.36 3.35 -6.50
C ILE A 69 10.63 4.86 -6.48
N ILE A 70 9.84 5.61 -5.73
CA ILE A 70 9.92 7.06 -5.58
C ILE A 70 9.67 7.40 -4.12
N GLU A 71 10.66 8.01 -3.46
CA GLU A 71 10.58 8.36 -2.04
C GLU A 71 9.75 9.61 -1.75
N ASP A 72 9.53 10.46 -2.74
CA ASP A 72 8.74 11.68 -2.62
C ASP A 72 7.25 11.39 -2.93
N PRO A 73 6.34 11.46 -1.93
CA PRO A 73 4.92 11.19 -2.13
C PRO A 73 4.25 12.17 -3.09
N VAL A 74 4.71 13.42 -3.17
CA VAL A 74 4.15 14.43 -4.10
C VAL A 74 4.42 14.02 -5.53
N GLN A 75 5.64 13.58 -5.84
CA GLN A 75 6.00 13.07 -7.15
C GLN A 75 5.25 11.76 -7.47
N LEU A 76 5.15 10.87 -6.50
CA LEU A 76 4.46 9.58 -6.64
C LEU A 76 2.99 9.78 -7.05
N PHE A 77 2.25 10.61 -6.33
CA PHE A 77 0.85 10.91 -6.63
C PHE A 77 0.67 11.76 -7.90
N ALA A 78 1.62 12.62 -8.26
CA ALA A 78 1.58 13.34 -9.54
C ALA A 78 1.66 12.37 -10.74
N LEU A 79 2.47 11.31 -10.65
CA LEU A 79 2.53 10.27 -11.68
C LEU A 79 1.24 9.44 -11.75
N LEU A 80 0.62 9.14 -10.59
CA LEU A 80 -0.67 8.46 -10.54
C LEU A 80 -1.76 9.31 -11.19
N GLY A 81 -1.90 10.57 -10.79
CA GLY A 81 -2.91 11.50 -11.32
C GLY A 81 -2.75 11.83 -12.80
N THR A 82 -1.55 11.70 -13.35
CA THR A 82 -1.28 11.88 -14.80
C THR A 82 -1.26 10.57 -15.58
N ASN A 83 -1.76 9.47 -14.99
CA ASN A 83 -1.88 8.14 -15.59
C ASN A 83 -0.54 7.55 -16.07
N GLN A 84 0.58 7.95 -15.46
CA GLN A 84 1.89 7.33 -15.67
C GLN A 84 2.08 6.11 -14.75
N LEU A 85 1.34 6.05 -13.64
CA LEU A 85 1.15 4.88 -12.78
C LEU A 85 -0.33 4.49 -12.78
N ASP A 86 -0.60 3.21 -12.58
CA ASP A 86 -1.95 2.64 -12.44
C ASP A 86 -2.30 2.44 -10.96
N VAL A 87 -1.31 2.00 -10.17
CA VAL A 87 -1.41 1.66 -8.75
C VAL A 87 -0.31 2.35 -7.96
N VAL A 88 -0.63 2.87 -6.80
CA VAL A 88 0.35 3.43 -5.85
C VAL A 88 0.08 2.85 -4.46
N PHE A 89 1.15 2.41 -3.79
CA PHE A 89 1.14 2.13 -2.36
C PHE A 89 1.68 3.34 -1.62
N SER A 90 0.95 3.80 -0.62
CA SER A 90 1.35 4.91 0.25
C SER A 90 0.53 4.87 1.54
N THR A 91 0.72 5.84 2.40
CA THR A 91 0.01 5.95 3.66
C THR A 91 -1.42 6.49 3.46
N ILE A 92 -2.34 6.02 4.31
CA ILE A 92 -3.80 6.20 4.14
C ILE A 92 -4.26 7.66 4.25
N GLU A 93 -3.54 8.50 5.00
CA GLU A 93 -3.92 9.89 5.29
C GLU A 93 -3.91 10.80 4.07
N PHE A 94 -3.28 10.38 2.96
CA PHE A 94 -3.31 11.14 1.70
C PHE A 94 -4.69 11.14 1.03
N GLY A 95 -5.55 10.15 1.32
CA GLY A 95 -6.85 10.02 0.66
C GLY A 95 -7.68 11.31 0.59
N PRO A 96 -8.00 11.97 1.71
CA PRO A 96 -8.77 13.20 1.71
C PRO A 96 -8.10 14.38 0.99
N ILE A 97 -6.77 14.52 1.09
CA ILE A 97 -6.00 15.59 0.41
C ILE A 97 -6.10 15.41 -1.11
N LEU A 98 -5.85 14.19 -1.60
CA LEU A 98 -5.90 13.88 -3.03
C LEU A 98 -7.29 14.13 -3.63
N ALA A 99 -8.35 13.81 -2.86
CA ALA A 99 -9.73 14.09 -3.27
C ALA A 99 -10.05 15.58 -3.27
N ALA A 100 -9.58 16.34 -2.27
CA ALA A 100 -9.77 17.78 -2.18
C ALA A 100 -9.12 18.55 -3.34
N GLU A 101 -7.94 18.07 -3.78
CA GLU A 101 -7.15 18.66 -4.87
C GLU A 101 -7.48 18.05 -6.26
N ASP A 102 -8.50 17.16 -6.33
CA ASP A 102 -8.91 16.46 -7.57
C ASP A 102 -7.72 15.82 -8.32
N MET A 103 -6.88 15.11 -7.58
CA MET A 103 -5.64 14.54 -8.09
C MET A 103 -5.82 13.29 -8.97
N GLY A 104 -7.05 13.00 -9.44
CA GLY A 104 -7.32 11.95 -10.42
C GLY A 104 -7.08 10.52 -9.92
N SER A 105 -7.23 10.28 -8.63
CA SER A 105 -7.01 8.96 -8.01
C SER A 105 -8.00 8.69 -6.88
N LYS A 106 -8.16 7.41 -6.53
CA LYS A 106 -8.97 6.96 -5.38
C LYS A 106 -8.20 5.99 -4.51
N LEU A 107 -8.45 6.05 -3.21
CA LEU A 107 -8.08 5.02 -2.26
C LEU A 107 -9.05 3.84 -2.44
N VAL A 108 -8.51 2.65 -2.67
CA VAL A 108 -9.30 1.47 -3.02
C VAL A 108 -9.23 0.36 -1.99
N ALA A 109 -8.10 0.23 -1.27
CA ALA A 109 -7.89 -0.86 -0.31
C ALA A 109 -6.83 -0.48 0.73
N LEU A 110 -6.74 -1.29 1.80
CA LEU A 110 -5.64 -1.24 2.76
C LEU A 110 -4.53 -2.22 2.36
N ALA A 111 -3.30 -1.88 2.66
CA ALA A 111 -2.14 -2.75 2.52
C ALA A 111 -1.74 -3.36 3.87
N ASN A 112 -1.41 -2.52 4.81
CA ASN A 112 -1.00 -2.93 6.16
C ASN A 112 -1.36 -1.87 7.21
N LEU A 113 -1.30 -2.25 8.49
CA LEU A 113 -1.47 -1.38 9.64
C LEU A 113 -0.19 -1.44 10.46
N ALA A 114 0.30 -0.28 10.92
CA ALA A 114 1.36 -0.22 11.90
C ALA A 114 0.95 -0.94 13.19
N PHE A 115 1.70 -1.94 13.57
CA PHE A 115 1.47 -2.77 14.75
C PHE A 115 2.75 -2.84 15.60
N GLY A 116 3.19 -1.67 16.03
CA GLY A 116 4.45 -1.47 16.74
C GLY A 116 5.60 -1.00 15.85
N SER A 117 5.37 -0.69 14.58
CA SER A 117 6.40 -0.13 13.69
C SER A 117 6.68 1.35 13.95
N ASP A 118 5.68 2.11 14.38
CA ASP A 118 5.70 3.57 14.43
C ASP A 118 5.57 4.06 15.87
N ASP A 119 6.49 4.92 16.28
CA ASP A 119 6.51 5.52 17.62
C ASP A 119 6.94 6.98 17.58
N ILE A 120 6.42 7.78 18.49
CA ILE A 120 6.96 9.09 18.85
C ILE A 120 8.11 8.88 19.82
N ILE A 121 9.33 8.98 19.32
CA ILE A 121 10.56 8.82 20.10
C ILE A 121 11.03 10.15 20.61
N ALA A 122 11.44 10.19 21.87
CA ALA A 122 11.92 11.38 22.55
C ALA A 122 13.30 11.20 23.18
N ARG A 123 14.01 12.32 23.33
CA ARG A 123 15.25 12.39 24.11
C ARG A 123 14.99 12.10 25.60
N PRO A 124 16.06 11.72 26.35
CA PRO A 124 15.94 11.36 27.77
C PRO A 124 15.33 12.43 28.68
N ASP A 125 15.46 13.72 28.32
CA ASP A 125 14.96 14.86 29.09
C ASP A 125 13.47 15.19 28.84
N ILE A 126 12.86 14.62 27.82
CA ILE A 126 11.45 14.81 27.47
C ILE A 126 10.64 13.67 28.05
N LYS A 127 9.63 13.94 28.86
CA LYS A 127 8.81 12.92 29.54
C LYS A 127 7.33 13.00 29.20
N SER A 128 6.91 14.12 28.60
CA SER A 128 5.53 14.39 28.24
C SER A 128 5.44 15.34 27.05
N ALA A 129 4.26 15.46 26.46
CA ALA A 129 3.98 16.45 25.43
C ALA A 129 4.29 17.90 25.92
N ALA A 130 4.04 18.22 27.19
CA ALA A 130 4.29 19.54 27.75
C ALA A 130 5.76 19.95 27.69
N ASP A 131 6.68 18.98 27.76
CA ASP A 131 8.13 19.23 27.67
C ASP A 131 8.57 19.61 26.25
N LEU A 132 7.74 19.40 25.24
CA LEU A 132 8.01 19.72 23.84
C LEU A 132 7.67 21.18 23.48
N LYS A 133 6.97 21.94 24.35
CA LYS A 133 6.64 23.33 24.06
C LYS A 133 7.89 24.16 23.77
N GLY A 134 7.89 24.85 22.62
CA GLY A 134 9.02 25.65 22.12
C GLY A 134 10.25 24.84 21.74
N LYS A 135 10.11 23.51 21.55
CA LYS A 135 11.21 22.66 21.11
C LYS A 135 10.98 22.19 19.67
N GLN A 136 12.10 21.83 19.03
CA GLN A 136 12.10 21.27 17.68
C GLN A 136 11.64 19.81 17.73
N VAL A 137 10.64 19.47 16.90
CA VAL A 137 10.15 18.11 16.65
C VAL A 137 10.28 17.79 15.17
N ALA A 138 10.82 16.63 14.84
CA ALA A 138 10.98 16.22 13.45
C ALA A 138 9.80 15.37 12.98
N VAL A 139 9.24 15.74 11.83
CA VAL A 139 8.19 15.01 11.11
C VAL A 139 8.38 15.22 9.60
N MET A 140 7.86 14.32 8.80
CA MET A 140 7.68 14.56 7.36
C MET A 140 6.42 15.40 7.17
N GLU A 141 6.59 16.64 6.76
CA GLU A 141 5.48 17.60 6.60
C GLU A 141 4.42 17.08 5.62
N GLY A 142 3.16 17.07 6.06
CA GLY A 142 2.03 16.60 5.24
C GLY A 142 1.89 15.08 5.15
N GLY A 143 2.74 14.31 5.83
CA GLY A 143 2.70 12.84 5.85
C GLY A 143 2.23 12.26 7.17
N LEU A 144 2.35 10.93 7.29
CA LEU A 144 1.90 10.15 8.45
C LEU A 144 2.52 10.63 9.76
N SER A 145 3.84 10.88 9.77
CA SER A 145 4.54 11.35 10.96
C SER A 145 4.03 12.72 11.46
N HIS A 146 3.61 13.60 10.53
CA HIS A 146 3.02 14.88 10.90
C HIS A 146 1.67 14.67 11.59
N ILE A 147 0.79 13.84 11.00
CA ILE A 147 -0.56 13.65 11.55
C ILE A 147 -0.51 12.91 12.90
N MET A 148 0.37 11.92 13.05
CA MET A 148 0.55 11.19 14.31
C MET A 148 1.08 12.12 15.41
N MET A 149 2.18 12.82 15.18
CA MET A 149 2.74 13.76 16.14
C MET A 149 1.77 14.87 16.51
N GLY A 150 1.11 15.47 15.51
CA GLY A 150 0.18 16.57 15.72
C GLY A 150 -1.04 16.16 16.53
N ILE A 151 -1.65 15.02 16.21
CA ILE A 151 -2.81 14.49 16.96
C ILE A 151 -2.38 14.16 18.40
N TRP A 152 -1.26 13.49 18.58
CA TRP A 152 -0.78 13.12 19.92
C TRP A 152 -0.52 14.35 20.80
N LEU A 153 0.11 15.40 20.25
CA LEU A 153 0.32 16.67 20.97
C LEU A 153 -1.01 17.29 21.41
N GLU A 154 -1.96 17.45 20.50
CA GLU A 154 -3.27 18.05 20.77
C GLU A 154 -4.07 17.23 21.80
N GLN A 155 -4.04 15.91 21.72
CA GLN A 155 -4.67 15.03 22.71
C GLN A 155 -4.05 15.13 24.10
N ASN A 156 -2.77 15.52 24.19
CA ASN A 156 -2.04 15.75 25.42
C ASN A 156 -1.99 17.22 25.86
N GLY A 157 -2.85 18.08 25.28
CA GLY A 157 -3.03 19.47 25.68
C GLY A 157 -1.92 20.41 25.24
N VAL A 158 -1.17 20.03 24.20
CA VAL A 158 -0.18 20.88 23.53
C VAL A 158 -0.66 21.16 22.12
N SER A 159 -0.89 22.46 21.83
CA SER A 159 -1.23 22.84 20.46
C SER A 159 -0.06 22.58 19.51
N TRP A 160 -0.37 22.16 18.30
CA TRP A 160 0.63 22.00 17.24
C TRP A 160 1.48 23.28 17.06
N ASP A 161 0.88 24.45 17.22
CA ASP A 161 1.53 25.75 17.10
C ASP A 161 2.49 26.07 18.26
N GLU A 162 2.52 25.27 19.32
CA GLU A 162 3.42 25.44 20.49
C GLU A 162 4.76 24.69 20.34
N VAL A 163 4.96 23.92 19.24
CA VAL A 163 6.22 23.25 18.92
C VAL A 163 6.84 23.84 17.65
N GLU A 164 8.16 23.66 17.48
CA GLU A 164 8.86 24.04 16.26
C GLU A 164 9.03 22.82 15.36
N MET A 165 8.22 22.73 14.30
CA MET A 165 8.31 21.63 13.34
C MET A 165 9.58 21.74 12.49
N VAL A 166 10.29 20.64 12.32
CA VAL A 166 11.40 20.47 11.38
C VAL A 166 11.00 19.40 10.38
N ASN A 167 10.85 19.80 9.11
CA ASN A 167 10.50 18.88 8.03
C ASN A 167 11.70 18.01 7.66
N LEU A 168 11.68 16.73 8.03
CA LEU A 168 12.73 15.75 7.76
C LEU A 168 12.13 14.40 7.40
N PHE A 169 12.73 13.70 6.43
CA PHE A 169 12.46 12.28 6.21
C PHE A 169 13.04 11.45 7.36
N ALA A 170 12.49 10.24 7.58
CA ALA A 170 12.77 9.44 8.78
C ALA A 170 14.24 9.18 9.04
N GLY A 171 15.05 8.91 8.01
CA GLY A 171 16.50 8.72 8.17
C GLY A 171 17.23 9.98 8.68
N ASP A 172 16.89 11.14 8.14
CA ASP A 172 17.43 12.42 8.59
C ASP A 172 16.87 12.81 9.96
N ALA A 173 15.62 12.52 10.25
CA ALA A 173 15.00 12.71 11.56
C ALA A 173 15.68 11.85 12.64
N ALA A 174 16.00 10.59 12.36
CA ALA A 174 16.76 9.71 13.24
C ALA A 174 18.17 10.26 13.51
N ALA A 175 18.88 10.73 12.48
CA ALA A 175 20.20 11.35 12.62
C ALA A 175 20.12 12.66 13.44
N ALA A 176 19.09 13.48 13.23
CA ALA A 176 18.85 14.71 14.00
C ALA A 176 18.54 14.41 15.48
N MET A 177 17.80 13.32 15.77
CA MET A 177 17.56 12.82 17.14
C MET A 177 18.87 12.40 17.81
N ILE A 178 19.67 11.54 17.17
CA ILE A 178 20.92 11.02 17.70
C ILE A 178 21.93 12.15 17.96
N SER A 179 22.00 13.14 17.08
CA SER A 179 22.87 14.31 17.23
C SER A 179 22.32 15.36 18.21
N GLY A 180 21.10 15.19 18.74
CA GLY A 180 20.49 16.11 19.71
C GLY A 180 19.93 17.39 19.11
N GLN A 181 19.76 17.47 17.78
CA GLN A 181 19.22 18.65 17.10
C GLN A 181 17.71 18.81 17.33
N VAL A 182 16.96 17.71 17.43
CA VAL A 182 15.53 17.73 17.73
C VAL A 182 15.23 17.05 19.03
N ALA A 183 14.12 17.43 19.68
CA ALA A 183 13.72 16.92 21.00
C ALA A 183 12.92 15.62 20.91
N ALA A 184 12.15 15.47 19.85
CA ALA A 184 11.39 14.28 19.54
C ALA A 184 11.22 14.13 18.02
N ALA A 185 10.92 12.92 17.57
CA ALA A 185 10.55 12.63 16.20
C ALA A 185 9.51 11.51 16.19
N GLU A 186 8.59 11.55 15.23
CA GLU A 186 7.83 10.35 14.89
C GLU A 186 8.65 9.55 13.88
N LEU A 187 8.86 8.27 14.18
CA LEU A 187 9.75 7.38 13.44
C LEU A 187 9.15 5.98 13.33
N TRP A 188 9.36 5.38 12.16
CA TRP A 188 9.05 3.97 11.91
C TRP A 188 10.32 3.10 11.84
N GLU A 189 10.15 1.78 11.79
CA GLU A 189 11.27 0.84 11.64
C GLU A 189 11.92 0.93 10.25
N PRO A 190 13.26 0.84 10.14
CA PRO A 190 14.23 0.56 11.22
C PRO A 190 14.74 1.83 11.94
N PHE A 191 14.31 3.01 11.55
CA PHE A 191 14.81 4.29 12.07
C PHE A 191 14.50 4.50 13.55
N LYS A 192 13.36 4.02 14.00
CA LYS A 192 12.99 3.99 15.42
C LYS A 192 14.01 3.21 16.24
N SER A 193 14.27 1.95 15.87
CA SER A 193 15.26 1.09 16.53
C SER A 193 16.65 1.72 16.46
N GLN A 194 17.03 2.33 15.34
CA GLN A 194 18.31 3.02 15.20
C GLN A 194 18.48 4.13 16.25
N VAL A 195 17.46 4.92 16.55
CA VAL A 195 17.52 5.95 17.59
C VAL A 195 17.58 5.33 18.97
N LEU A 196 16.74 4.32 19.26
CA LEU A 196 16.70 3.67 20.57
C LEU A 196 18.04 3.00 20.92
N ASP A 197 18.74 2.45 19.95
CA ASP A 197 20.03 1.80 20.12
C ASP A 197 21.21 2.78 20.27
N ASN A 198 21.14 3.94 19.59
CA ASN A 198 22.26 4.86 19.50
C ASN A 198 22.12 6.13 20.37
N LEU A 199 20.93 6.43 20.90
CA LEU A 199 20.70 7.55 21.81
C LEU A 199 20.32 7.02 23.20
N SER A 200 21.31 6.88 24.07
CA SER A 200 21.11 6.33 25.41
C SER A 200 20.03 7.08 26.20
N GLY A 201 19.03 6.34 26.69
CA GLY A 201 17.90 6.85 27.46
C GLY A 201 16.78 7.47 26.63
N SER A 202 16.87 7.47 25.30
CA SER A 202 15.72 7.74 24.43
C SER A 202 14.61 6.71 24.69
N HIS A 203 13.39 7.11 24.45
CA HIS A 203 12.23 6.25 24.75
C HIS A 203 11.02 6.68 23.93
N SER A 204 10.06 5.79 23.81
CA SER A 204 8.77 6.07 23.20
C SER A 204 7.87 6.86 24.16
N LEU A 205 7.21 7.89 23.66
CA LEU A 205 6.14 8.64 24.32
C LEU A 205 4.76 8.11 23.96
N ALA A 206 4.60 7.59 22.75
CA ALA A 206 3.40 6.96 22.21
C ALA A 206 3.79 6.05 21.06
N GLY A 207 3.02 5.02 20.80
CA GLY A 207 3.30 4.09 19.71
C GLY A 207 2.05 3.58 19.01
N SER A 208 2.23 3.03 17.82
CA SER A 208 1.16 2.51 16.98
C SER A 208 0.35 1.36 17.61
N LEU A 209 0.82 0.77 18.73
CA LEU A 209 0.06 -0.21 19.51
C LEU A 209 -1.01 0.43 20.42
N ASP A 210 -1.00 1.74 20.62
CA ASP A 210 -2.00 2.38 21.47
C ASP A 210 -3.40 2.22 20.85
N PRO A 211 -4.45 1.94 21.65
CA PRO A 211 -5.78 1.62 21.15
C PRO A 211 -6.36 2.65 20.18
N PHE A 212 -6.09 3.93 20.39
CA PHE A 212 -6.58 4.99 19.50
C PHE A 212 -6.10 4.80 18.06
N TRP A 213 -4.82 4.48 17.85
CA TRP A 213 -4.25 4.30 16.51
C TRP A 213 -4.77 3.02 15.84
N LEU A 214 -4.84 1.93 16.63
CA LEU A 214 -5.34 0.65 16.12
C LEU A 214 -6.82 0.73 15.73
N GLU A 215 -7.68 1.26 16.62
CA GLU A 215 -9.12 1.35 16.38
C GLU A 215 -9.48 2.34 15.26
N SER A 216 -8.75 3.44 15.14
CA SER A 216 -8.99 4.44 14.09
C SER A 216 -8.48 4.00 12.71
N GLY A 217 -7.47 3.13 12.66
CA GLY A 217 -6.75 2.80 11.43
C GLY A 217 -5.95 3.98 10.86
N LEU A 218 -5.57 4.96 11.70
CA LEU A 218 -4.87 6.16 11.24
C LEU A 218 -3.44 5.90 10.77
N ILE A 219 -2.77 4.92 11.36
CA ILE A 219 -1.40 4.58 10.99
C ILE A 219 -1.43 3.31 10.13
N ALA A 220 -1.99 3.45 8.95
CA ALA A 220 -2.11 2.36 7.99
C ALA A 220 -1.57 2.79 6.63
N ASP A 221 -1.18 1.79 5.86
CA ASP A 221 -0.85 1.93 4.46
C ASP A 221 -2.02 1.51 3.59
N ALA A 222 -2.16 2.19 2.47
CA ALA A 222 -3.27 2.02 1.55
C ALA A 222 -2.81 1.83 0.10
N ILE A 223 -3.73 1.36 -0.71
CA ILE A 223 -3.59 1.18 -2.13
C ILE A 223 -4.45 2.23 -2.81
N PHE A 224 -3.82 3.01 -3.68
CA PHE A 224 -4.46 4.02 -4.51
C PHE A 224 -4.40 3.58 -5.98
N MET A 225 -5.45 3.88 -6.72
CA MET A 225 -5.48 3.63 -8.17
C MET A 225 -5.92 4.88 -8.92
N SER A 226 -5.39 5.09 -10.12
CA SER A 226 -5.78 6.23 -10.96
C SER A 226 -7.24 6.10 -11.40
N ASN A 227 -7.93 7.24 -11.58
CA ASN A 227 -9.31 7.24 -12.08
C ASN A 227 -9.39 6.58 -13.46
N ASP A 228 -8.42 6.81 -14.34
CA ASP A 228 -8.37 6.17 -15.66
C ASP A 228 -8.31 4.65 -15.55
N PHE A 229 -7.49 4.11 -14.65
CA PHE A 229 -7.38 2.68 -14.42
C PHE A 229 -8.69 2.07 -13.91
N LEU A 230 -9.33 2.77 -12.97
CA LEU A 230 -10.60 2.34 -12.38
C LEU A 230 -11.79 2.43 -13.36
N GLU A 231 -11.81 3.43 -14.24
CA GLU A 231 -12.94 3.68 -15.15
C GLU A 231 -12.81 2.92 -16.48
N ASN A 232 -11.59 2.87 -17.07
CA ASN A 232 -11.36 2.35 -18.40
C ASN A 232 -10.76 0.93 -18.41
N ARG A 233 -10.19 0.47 -17.29
CA ARG A 233 -9.53 -0.85 -17.15
C ARG A 233 -9.96 -1.57 -15.88
N ARG A 234 -11.25 -1.48 -15.52
CA ARG A 234 -11.81 -1.98 -14.26
C ARG A 234 -11.50 -3.45 -13.98
N GLU A 235 -11.66 -4.33 -14.96
CA GLU A 235 -11.35 -5.75 -14.81
C GLU A 235 -9.87 -5.97 -14.47
N LEU A 236 -8.98 -5.16 -15.04
CA LEU A 236 -7.56 -5.23 -14.75
C LEU A 236 -7.24 -4.68 -13.35
N ALA A 237 -7.94 -3.63 -12.90
CA ALA A 237 -7.81 -3.12 -11.54
C ALA A 237 -8.23 -4.17 -10.49
N VAL A 238 -9.30 -4.91 -10.73
CA VAL A 238 -9.73 -6.05 -9.90
C VAL A 238 -8.65 -7.12 -9.87
N LYS A 239 -8.12 -7.54 -11.02
CA LYS A 239 -7.04 -8.53 -11.10
C LYS A 239 -5.76 -8.06 -10.42
N ALA A 240 -5.41 -6.77 -10.52
CA ALA A 240 -4.26 -6.20 -9.84
C ALA A 240 -4.41 -6.31 -8.31
N LEU A 241 -5.59 -5.99 -7.76
CA LEU A 241 -5.87 -6.13 -6.33
C LEU A 241 -5.84 -7.60 -5.90
N GLN A 242 -6.41 -8.52 -6.69
CA GLN A 242 -6.30 -9.96 -6.46
C GLN A 242 -4.85 -10.45 -6.52
N GLY A 243 -4.03 -9.89 -7.42
CA GLY A 243 -2.60 -10.20 -7.54
C GLY A 243 -1.81 -9.79 -6.29
N ILE A 244 -2.13 -8.67 -5.66
CA ILE A 244 -1.54 -8.25 -4.38
C ILE A 244 -1.82 -9.32 -3.32
N HIS A 245 -3.07 -9.75 -3.19
CA HIS A 245 -3.47 -10.74 -2.20
C HIS A 245 -2.93 -12.14 -2.50
N ALA A 246 -2.75 -12.51 -3.77
CA ALA A 246 -2.07 -13.75 -4.14
C ALA A 246 -0.60 -13.74 -3.65
N GLY A 247 0.08 -12.61 -3.76
CA GLY A 247 1.43 -12.42 -3.21
C GLY A 247 1.46 -12.53 -1.69
N ILE A 248 0.48 -11.96 -0.99
CA ILE A 248 0.33 -12.05 0.47
C ILE A 248 0.10 -13.52 0.90
N GLU A 249 -0.80 -14.23 0.24
CA GLU A 249 -1.08 -15.65 0.55
C GLU A 249 0.14 -16.54 0.28
N HIS A 250 0.89 -16.27 -0.80
CA HIS A 250 2.13 -16.97 -1.06
C HIS A 250 3.16 -16.72 0.05
N TRP A 251 3.34 -15.46 0.46
CA TRP A 251 4.24 -15.08 1.55
C TRP A 251 3.87 -15.78 2.86
N ARG A 252 2.59 -15.87 3.24
CA ARG A 252 2.13 -16.56 4.45
C ARG A 252 2.61 -18.01 4.54
N ASN A 253 2.74 -18.66 3.41
CA ASN A 253 3.13 -20.07 3.33
C ASN A 253 4.61 -20.29 2.99
N ASN A 254 5.33 -19.23 2.55
CA ASN A 254 6.69 -19.30 2.03
C ASN A 254 7.53 -18.09 2.48
N ALA A 255 7.39 -17.65 3.74
CA ALA A 255 7.95 -16.40 4.23
C ALA A 255 9.45 -16.25 3.99
N ASP A 256 10.26 -17.28 4.25
CA ASP A 256 11.73 -17.22 4.09
C ASP A 256 12.17 -16.86 2.66
N SER A 257 11.48 -17.39 1.64
CA SER A 257 11.79 -17.07 0.25
C SER A 257 11.17 -15.75 -0.18
N ALA A 258 9.96 -15.47 0.27
CA ALA A 258 9.24 -14.24 -0.03
C ALA A 258 9.93 -13.02 0.59
N ASN A 259 10.37 -13.10 1.85
CA ASN A 259 11.11 -12.03 2.52
C ASN A 259 12.42 -11.69 1.79
N LYS A 260 13.14 -12.69 1.27
CA LYS A 260 14.33 -12.46 0.43
C LYS A 260 13.99 -11.75 -0.88
N THR A 261 12.88 -12.11 -1.51
CA THR A 261 12.40 -11.42 -2.72
C THR A 261 12.09 -9.96 -2.41
N ILE A 262 11.36 -9.70 -1.32
CA ILE A 262 11.02 -8.34 -0.87
C ILE A 262 12.29 -7.55 -0.53
N ALA A 263 13.18 -8.11 0.29
CA ALA A 263 14.43 -7.46 0.68
C ALA A 263 15.26 -6.98 -0.53
N ASN A 264 15.42 -7.85 -1.52
CA ASN A 264 16.12 -7.52 -2.75
C ASN A 264 15.40 -6.43 -3.58
N ALA A 265 14.07 -6.44 -3.58
CA ALA A 265 13.28 -5.51 -4.37
C ALA A 265 13.25 -4.09 -3.78
N VAL A 266 13.08 -3.98 -2.46
CA VAL A 266 12.97 -2.69 -1.77
C VAL A 266 14.31 -2.17 -1.22
N GLY A 267 15.38 -2.97 -1.30
CA GLY A 267 16.73 -2.58 -0.89
C GLY A 267 16.96 -2.56 0.63
N PHE A 268 16.18 -3.32 1.39
CA PHE A 268 16.36 -3.47 2.84
C PHE A 268 17.20 -4.71 3.18
N PRO A 269 17.98 -4.68 4.28
CA PRO A 269 18.54 -5.89 4.87
C PRO A 269 17.44 -6.91 5.18
N ILE A 270 17.75 -8.20 5.01
CA ILE A 270 16.75 -9.26 5.24
C ILE A 270 16.25 -9.29 6.68
N GLU A 271 17.15 -9.02 7.63
CA GLU A 271 16.84 -8.94 9.06
C GLU A 271 15.83 -7.84 9.37
N ASP A 272 15.89 -6.69 8.68
CA ASP A 272 14.93 -5.59 8.84
C ASP A 272 13.57 -5.98 8.23
N VAL A 273 13.57 -6.63 7.06
CA VAL A 273 12.33 -7.13 6.46
C VAL A 273 11.63 -8.13 7.37
N GLU A 274 12.37 -9.10 7.93
CA GLU A 274 11.84 -10.09 8.86
C GLU A 274 11.32 -9.45 10.16
N ALA A 275 11.99 -8.42 10.67
CA ALA A 275 11.54 -7.67 11.84
C ALA A 275 10.27 -6.85 11.56
N ILE A 276 10.10 -6.34 10.34
CA ILE A 276 8.98 -5.47 9.95
C ILE A 276 7.74 -6.29 9.58
N ILE A 277 7.84 -7.20 8.59
CA ILE A 277 6.67 -7.95 8.09
C ILE A 277 6.53 -9.34 8.70
N GLY A 278 7.50 -9.81 9.48
CA GLY A 278 7.45 -11.11 10.16
C GLY A 278 7.70 -12.30 9.23
N ASN A 279 7.33 -13.47 9.72
CA ASN A 279 7.59 -14.76 9.07
C ASN A 279 6.32 -15.41 8.46
N GLY A 280 5.40 -14.62 7.94
CA GLY A 280 4.17 -15.13 7.32
C GLY A 280 3.09 -15.56 8.32
N ARG A 281 3.36 -15.52 9.60
CA ARG A 281 2.38 -15.83 10.63
C ARG A 281 1.54 -14.60 10.92
N LEU A 282 0.46 -14.47 10.19
CA LEU A 282 -0.62 -13.60 10.63
C LEU A 282 -1.30 -14.29 11.81
N THR A 283 -1.01 -13.83 13.00
CA THR A 283 -1.84 -14.20 14.13
C THR A 283 -3.13 -13.38 14.02
N ASN A 284 -4.25 -14.06 13.75
CA ASN A 284 -5.59 -13.46 13.88
C ASN A 284 -5.92 -13.14 15.36
N VAL A 285 -4.97 -13.30 16.23
CA VAL A 285 -5.14 -13.14 17.68
C VAL A 285 -4.04 -12.21 18.15
N VAL A 286 -4.38 -10.95 18.31
CA VAL A 286 -3.56 -9.99 19.05
C VAL A 286 -3.60 -10.37 20.53
N SER A 287 -2.63 -11.15 20.98
CA SER A 287 -2.33 -11.26 22.40
C SER A 287 -1.04 -10.48 22.66
N GLU A 288 -0.90 -9.93 23.86
CA GLU A 288 0.33 -9.25 24.30
C GLU A 288 1.61 -10.10 24.12
N ASN A 289 1.47 -11.39 23.82
CA ASN A 289 2.54 -12.36 23.60
C ASN A 289 2.85 -12.64 22.14
N ASP A 290 2.02 -12.17 21.19
CA ASP A 290 2.14 -12.47 19.75
C ASP A 290 2.89 -11.41 18.95
N THR A 291 3.36 -10.33 19.59
CA THR A 291 4.07 -9.20 18.98
C THR A 291 5.47 -9.54 18.45
N LYS A 292 5.88 -10.80 18.44
CA LYS A 292 7.24 -11.21 18.07
C LYS A 292 7.44 -11.52 16.58
N ASP A 293 6.39 -11.54 15.78
CA ASP A 293 6.48 -11.97 14.37
C ASP A 293 6.34 -10.82 13.35
N GLY A 294 6.74 -9.61 13.70
CA GLY A 294 6.70 -8.42 12.85
C GLY A 294 6.03 -7.25 13.53
N THR A 295 6.21 -6.07 12.96
CA THR A 295 5.66 -4.80 13.46
C THR A 295 4.58 -4.23 12.54
N LEU A 296 4.12 -5.04 11.57
CA LEU A 296 2.98 -4.74 10.69
C LEU A 296 1.93 -5.83 10.77
N TYR A 297 0.68 -5.41 10.74
CA TYR A 297 -0.44 -6.27 10.41
C TYR A 297 -0.74 -6.14 8.92
N ILE A 298 -0.66 -7.25 8.19
CA ILE A 298 -0.93 -7.27 6.73
C ILE A 298 -2.41 -7.60 6.52
N TYR A 299 -3.18 -6.64 6.00
CA TYR A 299 -4.61 -6.83 5.76
C TYR A 299 -4.91 -7.91 4.72
N SER A 300 -5.88 -8.76 5.03
CA SER A 300 -6.52 -9.61 4.03
C SER A 300 -7.52 -8.81 3.20
N LEU A 301 -7.98 -9.39 2.09
CA LEU A 301 -9.04 -8.77 1.28
C LEU A 301 -10.33 -8.62 2.08
N GLU A 302 -10.68 -9.63 2.90
CA GLU A 302 -11.84 -9.61 3.78
C GLU A 302 -11.74 -8.55 4.87
N ASP A 303 -10.56 -8.32 5.46
CA ASP A 303 -10.36 -7.26 6.45
C ASP A 303 -10.58 -5.89 5.83
N THR A 304 -10.00 -5.66 4.65
CA THR A 304 -10.25 -4.43 3.88
C THR A 304 -11.74 -4.28 3.52
N ALA A 305 -12.41 -5.37 3.14
CA ALA A 305 -13.83 -5.35 2.81
C ALA A 305 -14.71 -4.99 4.03
N ARG A 306 -14.35 -5.44 5.22
CA ARG A 306 -15.00 -5.03 6.48
C ARG A 306 -14.69 -3.58 6.83
N PHE A 307 -13.44 -3.17 6.68
CA PHE A 307 -13.04 -1.77 6.88
C PHE A 307 -13.75 -0.81 5.91
N CYS A 308 -13.99 -1.25 4.70
CA CYS A 308 -14.80 -0.55 3.68
C CYS A 308 -16.32 -0.63 3.92
N GLY A 309 -16.80 -1.53 4.78
CA GLY A 309 -18.25 -1.74 5.01
C GLY A 309 -18.96 -2.51 3.89
N VAL A 310 -18.23 -3.24 3.05
CA VAL A 310 -18.80 -4.04 1.94
C VAL A 310 -18.90 -5.52 2.25
N LEU A 311 -18.36 -5.95 3.40
CA LEU A 311 -18.50 -7.29 3.97
C LEU A 311 -18.98 -7.17 5.41
N GLU A 312 -19.84 -8.09 5.88
CA GLU A 312 -20.36 -8.09 7.25
C GLU A 312 -19.27 -8.36 8.31
N GLY A 313 -19.46 -7.82 9.50
CA GLY A 313 -18.56 -7.95 10.66
C GLY A 313 -17.57 -6.80 10.79
N ASP A 314 -17.02 -6.66 11.99
CA ASP A 314 -15.99 -5.66 12.28
C ASP A 314 -14.63 -6.07 11.69
N ALA A 315 -13.81 -5.10 11.33
CA ALA A 315 -12.43 -5.30 10.94
C ALA A 315 -11.54 -5.55 12.19
N PRO A 316 -10.27 -5.97 12.03
CA PRO A 316 -9.38 -6.24 13.15
C PRO A 316 -9.19 -5.04 14.10
N PHE A 317 -8.70 -5.29 15.31
CA PHE A 317 -8.29 -4.29 16.30
C PHE A 317 -9.39 -3.32 16.77
N GLY A 318 -10.63 -3.75 16.82
CA GLY A 318 -11.76 -2.92 17.24
C GLY A 318 -12.28 -1.96 16.17
N GLN A 319 -11.70 -1.97 14.98
CA GLN A 319 -12.14 -1.19 13.83
C GLN A 319 -13.56 -1.62 13.43
N LYS A 320 -14.47 -0.66 13.39
CA LYS A 320 -15.87 -0.95 13.10
C LYS A 320 -16.10 -1.22 11.61
N ASN A 321 -17.15 -1.98 11.31
CA ASN A 321 -17.60 -2.15 9.93
C ASN A 321 -17.81 -0.79 9.27
N GLY A 322 -17.15 -0.55 8.13
CA GLY A 322 -17.15 0.76 7.47
C GLY A 322 -16.23 1.79 8.10
N GLN A 323 -15.21 1.40 8.88
CA GLN A 323 -14.25 2.30 9.51
C GLN A 323 -13.54 3.23 8.52
N MET A 324 -13.44 2.89 7.24
CA MET A 324 -12.87 3.73 6.19
C MET A 324 -13.48 5.13 6.16
N TYR A 325 -14.80 5.25 6.36
CA TYR A 325 -15.50 6.52 6.35
C TYR A 325 -15.22 7.33 7.62
N ASN A 326 -15.15 6.67 8.78
CA ASN A 326 -14.78 7.34 10.03
C ASN A 326 -13.32 7.80 10.01
N HIS A 327 -12.43 6.97 9.44
CA HIS A 327 -11.03 7.33 9.21
C HIS A 327 -10.93 8.57 8.30
N TRP A 328 -11.69 8.59 7.19
CA TRP A 328 -11.74 9.71 6.26
C TRP A 328 -12.10 11.03 6.97
N ASP A 329 -13.20 11.00 7.74
CA ASP A 329 -13.66 12.18 8.47
C ASP A 329 -12.68 12.63 9.56
N LEU A 330 -12.06 11.68 10.26
CA LEU A 330 -11.06 11.97 11.29
C LEU A 330 -9.80 12.59 10.66
N THR A 331 -9.29 12.01 9.58
CA THR A 331 -8.09 12.48 8.90
C THR A 331 -8.26 13.88 8.33
N GLN A 332 -9.35 14.14 7.58
CA GLN A 332 -9.58 15.47 7.01
C GLN A 332 -9.81 16.55 8.08
N LYS A 333 -10.43 16.21 9.22
CA LYS A 333 -10.55 17.12 10.36
C LYS A 333 -9.19 17.61 10.83
N TRP A 334 -8.21 16.71 10.93
CA TRP A 334 -6.87 17.06 11.34
C TRP A 334 -6.09 17.79 10.27
N TRP A 335 -6.23 17.42 9.00
CA TRP A 335 -5.61 18.15 7.89
C TRP A 335 -6.14 19.59 7.77
N ILE A 336 -7.44 19.81 8.03
CA ILE A 336 -7.99 21.17 8.13
C ILE A 336 -7.40 21.92 9.34
N ARG A 337 -7.27 21.26 10.50
CA ARG A 337 -6.66 21.84 11.72
C ARG A 337 -5.20 22.24 11.50
N PHE A 338 -4.45 21.46 10.75
CA PHE A 338 -3.04 21.74 10.45
C PHE A 338 -2.84 22.64 9.20
N GLY A 339 -3.90 23.02 8.52
CA GLY A 339 -3.84 23.94 7.38
C GLY A 339 -3.51 23.32 6.02
N PHE A 340 -3.48 21.97 5.91
CA PHE A 340 -3.27 21.27 4.64
C PHE A 340 -4.53 21.19 3.78
N MET A 341 -5.70 21.30 4.40
CA MET A 341 -6.98 21.36 3.70
C MET A 341 -7.76 22.60 4.14
N THR A 342 -8.47 23.23 3.21
CA THR A 342 -9.34 24.41 3.51
C THR A 342 -10.78 24.03 3.82
N SER A 343 -11.21 22.85 3.36
CA SER A 343 -12.57 22.32 3.56
C SER A 343 -12.54 20.78 3.45
N ALA A 344 -13.58 20.15 3.99
CA ALA A 344 -13.76 18.71 3.88
C ALA A 344 -14.03 18.28 2.42
N ALA A 345 -13.45 17.15 2.02
CA ALA A 345 -13.72 16.47 0.75
C ALA A 345 -14.78 15.37 0.96
N ASP A 346 -15.68 15.21 -0.02
CA ASP A 346 -16.64 14.12 -0.02
C ASP A 346 -15.91 12.79 -0.25
N SER A 347 -16.07 11.84 0.67
CA SER A 347 -15.46 10.51 0.56
C SER A 347 -15.85 9.77 -0.74
N ALA A 348 -17.03 10.06 -1.30
CA ALA A 348 -17.46 9.47 -2.57
C ALA A 348 -16.57 9.87 -3.76
N THR A 349 -15.85 11.01 -3.67
CA THR A 349 -14.91 11.44 -4.72
C THR A 349 -13.55 10.74 -4.62
N GLY A 350 -13.13 10.36 -3.41
CA GLY A 350 -11.78 9.82 -3.14
C GLY A 350 -11.73 8.35 -2.73
N LEU A 351 -12.87 7.66 -2.55
CA LEU A 351 -12.92 6.23 -2.20
C LEU A 351 -13.57 5.41 -3.32
N ASP A 352 -13.08 4.19 -3.52
CA ASP A 352 -13.73 3.18 -4.35
C ASP A 352 -13.70 1.80 -3.66
N CYS A 353 -14.48 1.68 -2.58
CA CYS A 353 -14.67 0.42 -1.86
C CYS A 353 -15.43 -0.65 -2.69
N ALA A 354 -16.04 -0.29 -3.82
CA ALA A 354 -16.69 -1.27 -4.69
C ALA A 354 -15.65 -2.21 -5.33
N LEU A 355 -14.43 -1.72 -5.60
CA LEU A 355 -13.35 -2.54 -6.17
C LEU A 355 -13.02 -3.75 -5.26
N VAL A 356 -12.96 -3.54 -3.95
CA VAL A 356 -12.70 -4.61 -2.97
C VAL A 356 -13.79 -5.67 -3.04
N LYS A 357 -15.06 -5.25 -3.16
CA LYS A 357 -16.19 -6.17 -3.29
C LYS A 357 -16.15 -6.97 -4.58
N GLU A 358 -15.66 -6.38 -5.67
CA GLU A 358 -15.50 -7.06 -6.95
C GLU A 358 -14.32 -8.03 -6.95
N ALA A 359 -13.32 -7.81 -6.10
CA ALA A 359 -12.13 -8.64 -5.98
C ALA A 359 -12.29 -9.85 -5.05
N LEU A 360 -13.32 -9.84 -4.14
CA LEU A 360 -13.71 -10.97 -3.28
C LEU A 360 -14.28 -12.12 -4.12
#